data_20d2e742fe3d716192dd3683d4cb07c5
#
_entry.id   20d2e742fe3d716192dd3683d4cb07c5
#
_cell.length_a   1.000
_cell.length_b   1.000
_cell.length_c   1.000
_cell.angle_alpha   90.00
_cell.angle_beta   90.00
_cell.angle_gamma   90.00
#
_symmetry.space_group_name_H-M   'P 1'
#
loop_
_entity.id
_entity.type
_entity.pdbx_description
1 polymer ?
#
loop_
_entity_poly.entity_id
_entity_poly.type
_entity_poly.pdbx_seq_one_letter_code
_entity_poly.pdbx_strand_id
1 'polypeptide(L)'
;VQTCALPIYKKWVTDVTEFKIPNSHKKLYLSAILDLYDRYPIAFVISGRNDNRLVFKTFDKAIEKNPTAKPIFHSDRGFQYTNKSFQKKLKDTDMIQSMSRVGHCIDNGPIEGFWGIIKSEMYQMYDISDETSLRYAIKDYIRFYSHERPQSRYDCKTPWEVRNAALTSKHPLSYPIAKNNKIEQYKSKWSA
;
A
#
# COMPACT_ATOMS: atom_id res chain seq x y z
N VAL A 1 4.53 16.68 16.21
CA VAL A 1 3.71 16.58 14.99
C VAL A 1 2.60 15.60 15.28
N GLN A 2 1.38 16.12 15.51
CA GLN A 2 0.21 15.28 15.50
C GLN A 2 0.19 14.51 14.18
N THR A 3 0.13 13.18 14.25
CA THR A 3 -0.17 12.35 13.08
C THR A 3 -1.64 12.60 12.73
N CYS A 4 -1.89 13.73 12.05
CA CYS A 4 -3.22 14.05 11.55
C CYS A 4 -3.66 12.89 10.66
N ALA A 5 -4.84 12.37 10.91
CA ALA A 5 -5.47 11.46 9.97
C ALA A 5 -5.54 12.17 8.61
N LEU A 6 -4.95 11.54 7.61
CA LEU A 6 -4.96 12.11 6.27
C LEU A 6 -6.36 11.92 5.67
N PRO A 7 -6.92 12.91 4.97
CA PRO A 7 -8.14 12.72 4.19
C PRO A 7 -7.96 11.66 3.09
N ILE A 8 -9.07 11.09 2.63
CA ILE A 8 -9.08 10.20 1.47
C ILE A 8 -8.45 10.90 0.24
N TYR A 9 -7.71 10.19 -0.57
CA TYR A 9 -6.95 10.68 -1.74
C TYR A 9 -5.87 11.73 -1.42
N LYS A 10 -5.50 11.93 -0.15
CA LYS A 10 -4.44 12.90 0.19
C LYS A 10 -3.05 12.33 0.01
N LYS A 11 -2.84 11.07 0.34
CA LYS A 11 -1.53 10.42 0.21
C LYS A 11 -1.70 8.94 -0.13
N TRP A 12 -1.06 8.53 -1.22
CA TRP A 12 -0.91 7.14 -1.61
C TRP A 12 0.50 6.66 -1.29
N VAL A 13 0.61 5.41 -0.87
CA VAL A 13 1.89 4.74 -0.65
C VAL A 13 1.98 3.53 -1.56
N THR A 14 3.17 3.30 -2.12
CA THR A 14 3.42 2.19 -3.04
C THR A 14 4.71 1.47 -2.70
N ASP A 15 4.72 0.19 -3.00
CA ASP A 15 5.89 -0.67 -2.88
C ASP A 15 5.71 -1.96 -3.70
N VAL A 16 6.79 -2.72 -3.83
CA VAL A 16 6.81 -4.05 -4.47
C VAL A 16 7.30 -5.09 -3.47
N THR A 17 6.55 -6.19 -3.37
CA THR A 17 6.97 -7.33 -2.55
C THR A 17 7.01 -8.61 -3.36
N GLU A 18 7.77 -9.61 -2.92
CA GLU A 18 7.81 -10.93 -3.53
C GLU A 18 7.02 -11.97 -2.73
N PHE A 19 6.44 -12.92 -3.45
CA PHE A 19 5.77 -14.11 -2.93
C PHE A 19 6.44 -15.35 -3.51
N LYS A 20 6.80 -16.29 -2.65
CA LYS A 20 7.43 -17.57 -3.05
C LYS A 20 6.37 -18.64 -3.21
N ILE A 21 6.54 -19.50 -4.21
CA ILE A 21 5.76 -20.73 -4.31
C ILE A 21 6.43 -21.76 -3.39
N PRO A 22 5.71 -22.36 -2.42
CA PRO A 22 6.28 -23.38 -1.55
C PRO A 22 6.94 -24.51 -2.35
N ASN A 23 8.07 -25.01 -1.86
CA ASN A 23 8.84 -26.09 -2.50
C ASN A 23 9.29 -25.80 -3.96
N SER A 24 9.38 -24.53 -4.35
CA SER A 24 9.79 -24.10 -5.69
C SER A 24 10.76 -22.92 -5.62
N HIS A 25 11.63 -22.80 -6.63
CA HIS A 25 12.46 -21.60 -6.82
C HIS A 25 11.69 -20.46 -7.50
N LYS A 26 10.48 -20.72 -7.97
CA LYS A 26 9.65 -19.71 -8.64
C LYS A 26 9.04 -18.75 -7.63
N LYS A 27 8.90 -17.51 -8.05
CA LYS A 27 8.29 -16.45 -7.27
C LYS A 27 7.49 -15.49 -8.13
N LEU A 28 6.55 -14.81 -7.50
CA LEU A 28 5.79 -13.71 -8.07
C LEU A 28 6.10 -12.42 -7.33
N TYR A 29 5.95 -11.33 -8.03
CA TYR A 29 6.06 -9.97 -7.50
C TYR A 29 4.69 -9.31 -7.50
N LEU A 30 4.35 -8.66 -6.43
CA LEU A 30 3.14 -7.87 -6.27
C LEU A 30 3.54 -6.42 -6.06
N SER A 31 3.11 -5.55 -6.97
CA SER A 31 3.12 -4.10 -6.75
C SER A 31 1.73 -3.66 -6.35
N ALA A 32 1.61 -2.82 -5.32
CA ALA A 32 0.34 -2.25 -4.90
C ALA A 32 0.47 -0.77 -4.55
N ILE A 33 -0.65 -0.07 -4.63
CA ILE A 33 -0.83 1.30 -4.17
C ILE A 33 -1.94 1.30 -3.13
N LEU A 34 -1.65 1.79 -1.93
CA LEU A 34 -2.64 1.95 -0.85
C LEU A 34 -2.93 3.42 -0.62
N ASP A 35 -4.19 3.76 -0.37
CA ASP A 35 -4.54 5.05 0.22
C ASP A 35 -4.24 5.03 1.73
N LEU A 36 -3.57 6.05 2.24
CA LEU A 36 -3.21 6.09 3.66
C LEU A 36 -4.39 6.41 4.58
N TYR A 37 -5.50 6.89 4.07
CA TYR A 37 -6.70 7.12 4.86
C TYR A 37 -7.31 5.82 5.36
N ASP A 38 -7.63 4.91 4.45
CA ASP A 38 -8.41 3.70 4.70
C ASP A 38 -7.61 2.40 4.53
N ARG A 39 -6.35 2.47 4.10
CA ARG A 39 -5.50 1.31 3.77
C ARG A 39 -6.08 0.46 2.63
N TYR A 40 -7.02 1.02 1.87
CA TYR A 40 -7.61 0.33 0.74
C TYR A 40 -6.60 0.22 -0.42
N PRO A 41 -6.44 -0.98 -1.02
CA PRO A 41 -5.61 -1.17 -2.20
C PRO A 41 -6.26 -0.54 -3.44
N ILE A 42 -5.82 0.65 -3.80
CA ILE A 42 -6.32 1.42 -4.96
C ILE A 42 -6.11 0.63 -6.26
N ALA A 43 -4.91 0.09 -6.41
CA ALA A 43 -4.54 -0.76 -7.53
C ALA A 43 -3.45 -1.73 -7.12
N PHE A 44 -3.41 -2.87 -7.80
CA PHE A 44 -2.32 -3.82 -7.71
C PHE A 44 -2.11 -4.58 -9.01
N VAL A 45 -0.88 -5.05 -9.23
CA VAL A 45 -0.49 -5.90 -10.35
C VAL A 45 0.43 -7.01 -9.86
N ILE A 46 0.22 -8.24 -10.37
CA ILE A 46 1.05 -9.41 -10.11
C ILE A 46 1.84 -9.75 -11.36
N SER A 47 3.14 -9.94 -11.22
CA SER A 47 4.06 -10.26 -12.31
C SER A 47 5.07 -11.34 -11.91
N GLY A 48 5.57 -12.09 -12.90
CA GLY A 48 6.74 -12.96 -12.69
C GLY A 48 8.08 -12.18 -12.68
N ARG A 49 8.07 -10.87 -12.92
CA ARG A 49 9.27 -10.03 -12.99
C ARG A 49 9.11 -8.79 -12.14
N ASN A 50 10.19 -8.41 -11.43
CA ASN A 50 10.29 -7.14 -10.71
C ASN A 50 10.97 -6.12 -11.63
N ASP A 51 10.20 -5.49 -12.48
CA ASP A 51 10.67 -4.51 -13.46
C ASP A 51 9.85 -3.22 -13.43
N ASN A 52 10.28 -2.22 -14.19
CA ASN A 52 9.57 -0.94 -14.30
C ASN A 52 8.14 -1.11 -14.82
N ARG A 53 7.88 -2.10 -15.69
CA ARG A 53 6.55 -2.37 -16.23
C ARG A 53 5.53 -2.73 -15.16
N LEU A 54 5.97 -3.47 -14.12
CA LEU A 54 5.13 -3.85 -13.00
C LEU A 54 4.59 -2.60 -12.28
N VAL A 55 5.47 -1.68 -11.91
CA VAL A 55 5.10 -0.44 -11.19
C VAL A 55 4.31 0.50 -12.08
N PHE A 56 4.71 0.66 -13.34
CA PHE A 56 4.00 1.54 -14.28
C PHE A 56 2.56 1.08 -14.52
N LYS A 57 2.35 -0.22 -14.74
CA LYS A 57 1.00 -0.79 -14.86
C LYS A 57 0.17 -0.62 -13.61
N THR A 58 0.79 -0.71 -12.42
CA THR A 58 0.08 -0.50 -11.16
C THR A 58 -0.38 0.94 -11.04
N PHE A 59 0.50 1.89 -11.39
CA PHE A 59 0.19 3.31 -11.40
C PHE A 59 -0.92 3.63 -12.43
N ASP A 60 -0.78 3.16 -13.68
CA ASP A 60 -1.77 3.40 -14.74
C ASP A 60 -3.17 2.92 -14.33
N LYS A 61 -3.27 1.72 -13.72
CA LYS A 61 -4.54 1.21 -13.16
C LYS A 61 -5.10 2.08 -12.02
N ALA A 62 -4.24 2.66 -11.20
CA ALA A 62 -4.69 3.54 -10.12
C ALA A 62 -5.31 4.83 -10.68
N ILE A 63 -4.69 5.42 -11.70
CA ILE A 63 -5.19 6.63 -12.36
C ILE A 63 -6.49 6.35 -13.14
N GLU A 64 -6.53 5.24 -13.89
CA GLU A 64 -7.74 4.83 -14.62
C GLU A 64 -8.97 4.74 -13.71
N LYS A 65 -8.79 4.17 -12.51
CA LYS A 65 -9.89 4.04 -11.54
C LYS A 65 -10.21 5.33 -10.79
N ASN A 66 -9.25 6.26 -10.70
CA ASN A 66 -9.37 7.48 -9.90
C ASN A 66 -8.79 8.69 -10.66
N PRO A 67 -9.37 9.08 -11.81
CA PRO A 67 -8.75 10.06 -12.73
C PRO A 67 -8.64 11.47 -12.15
N THR A 68 -9.43 11.80 -11.15
CA THR A 68 -9.44 13.13 -10.51
C THR A 68 -8.57 13.20 -9.25
N ALA A 69 -8.05 12.04 -8.77
CA ALA A 69 -7.26 12.01 -7.55
C ALA A 69 -5.85 12.58 -7.79
N LYS A 70 -5.41 13.49 -6.93
CA LYS A 70 -4.07 14.10 -6.97
C LYS A 70 -3.37 13.96 -5.62
N PRO A 71 -3.10 12.71 -5.16
CA PRO A 71 -2.43 12.47 -3.89
C PRO A 71 -0.95 12.84 -3.94
N ILE A 72 -0.35 13.02 -2.77
CA ILE A 72 1.10 12.87 -2.63
C ILE A 72 1.42 11.38 -2.83
N PHE A 73 2.23 11.06 -3.82
CA PHE A 73 2.62 9.70 -4.16
C PHE A 73 3.93 9.34 -3.45
N HIS A 74 3.85 8.49 -2.43
CA HIS A 74 4.98 8.11 -1.59
C HIS A 74 5.51 6.73 -1.93
N SER A 75 6.82 6.60 -2.08
CA SER A 75 7.52 5.33 -2.31
C SER A 75 8.84 5.26 -1.56
N ASP A 76 9.47 4.11 -1.55
CA ASP A 76 10.88 3.98 -1.28
C ASP A 76 11.74 4.58 -2.43
N ARG A 77 13.06 4.37 -2.38
CA ARG A 77 14.01 4.79 -3.41
C ARG A 77 14.35 3.67 -4.39
N GLY A 78 13.47 2.70 -4.57
CA GLY A 78 13.66 1.64 -5.53
C GLY A 78 13.89 2.17 -6.96
N PHE A 79 14.63 1.42 -7.77
CA PHE A 79 15.02 1.84 -9.14
C PHE A 79 13.82 2.14 -10.04
N GLN A 80 12.66 1.51 -9.78
CA GLN A 80 11.43 1.75 -10.51
C GLN A 80 10.90 3.17 -10.28
N TYR A 81 10.99 3.68 -9.03
CA TYR A 81 10.45 4.97 -8.62
C TYR A 81 11.41 6.14 -8.89
N THR A 82 12.72 5.85 -8.99
CA THR A 82 13.73 6.85 -9.38
C THR A 82 13.88 6.99 -10.89
N ASN A 83 13.20 6.14 -11.67
CA ASN A 83 13.20 6.16 -13.12
C ASN A 83 12.58 7.45 -13.68
N LYS A 84 13.28 8.12 -14.61
CA LYS A 84 12.83 9.39 -15.22
C LYS A 84 11.46 9.28 -15.89
N SER A 85 11.17 8.13 -16.53
CA SER A 85 9.86 7.92 -17.17
C SER A 85 8.74 7.81 -16.14
N PHE A 86 8.99 7.23 -14.95
CA PHE A 86 8.03 7.19 -13.88
C PHE A 86 7.78 8.58 -13.28
N GLN A 87 8.85 9.33 -13.05
CA GLN A 87 8.75 10.72 -12.57
C GLN A 87 7.96 11.61 -13.55
N LYS A 88 8.17 11.40 -14.87
CA LYS A 88 7.37 12.08 -15.89
C LYS A 88 5.89 11.72 -15.77
N LYS A 89 5.54 10.42 -15.62
CA LYS A 89 4.15 9.98 -15.42
C LYS A 89 3.47 10.67 -14.23
N LEU A 90 4.18 10.78 -13.09
CA LEU A 90 3.67 11.49 -11.92
C LEU A 90 3.43 12.98 -12.20
N LYS A 91 4.37 13.63 -12.88
CA LYS A 91 4.24 15.04 -13.26
C LYS A 91 3.06 15.27 -14.24
N ASP A 92 2.90 14.38 -15.20
CA ASP A 92 1.83 14.47 -16.20
C ASP A 92 0.42 14.31 -15.56
N THR A 93 0.35 13.78 -14.34
CA THR A 93 -0.88 13.64 -13.54
C THR A 93 -1.00 14.67 -12.40
N ASP A 94 -0.13 15.70 -12.37
CA ASP A 94 -0.05 16.71 -11.30
C ASP A 94 0.15 16.14 -9.90
N MET A 95 0.77 14.96 -9.78
CA MET A 95 1.08 14.33 -8.48
C MET A 95 2.46 14.74 -8.00
N ILE A 96 2.57 14.95 -6.68
CA ILE A 96 3.84 15.24 -6.02
C ILE A 96 4.47 13.93 -5.57
N GLN A 97 5.69 13.66 -6.05
CA GLN A 97 6.47 12.53 -5.56
C GLN A 97 7.07 12.83 -4.19
N SER A 98 6.89 11.90 -3.26
CA SER A 98 7.57 11.87 -1.96
C SER A 98 8.32 10.55 -1.84
N MET A 99 9.55 10.58 -1.36
CA MET A 99 10.36 9.38 -1.17
C MET A 99 10.81 9.26 0.28
N SER A 100 10.91 8.01 0.76
CA SER A 100 11.48 7.71 2.07
C SER A 100 12.88 8.31 2.19
N ARG A 101 13.24 8.76 3.39
CA ARG A 101 14.59 9.23 3.69
C ARG A 101 15.58 8.06 3.60
N VAL A 102 16.82 8.35 3.26
CA VAL A 102 17.87 7.32 3.17
C VAL A 102 18.00 6.63 4.54
N GLY A 103 17.90 5.30 4.57
CA GLY A 103 18.01 4.50 5.80
C GLY A 103 16.79 4.54 6.74
N HIS A 104 15.68 5.17 6.36
CA HIS A 104 14.45 5.26 7.17
C HIS A 104 13.29 4.47 6.53
N CYS A 105 13.32 3.14 6.67
CA CYS A 105 12.22 2.26 6.22
C CYS A 105 10.88 2.58 6.92
N ILE A 106 10.90 3.14 8.13
CA ILE A 106 9.70 3.54 8.88
C ILE A 106 8.78 4.47 8.08
N ASP A 107 9.31 5.24 7.13
CA ASP A 107 8.52 6.15 6.30
C ASP A 107 7.54 5.38 5.39
N ASN A 108 7.80 4.09 5.09
CA ASN A 108 6.95 3.21 4.27
C ASN A 108 6.16 2.16 5.10
N GLY A 109 6.18 2.29 6.43
CA GLY A 109 5.58 1.35 7.39
C GLY A 109 4.15 0.88 7.08
N PRO A 110 3.24 1.73 6.58
CA PRO A 110 1.88 1.30 6.26
C PRO A 110 1.77 0.21 5.20
N ILE A 111 2.56 0.24 4.14
CA ILE A 111 2.52 -0.80 3.11
C ILE A 111 3.36 -2.02 3.53
N GLU A 112 4.43 -1.82 4.28
CA GLU A 112 5.16 -2.94 4.91
C GLU A 112 4.27 -3.73 5.86
N GLY A 113 3.44 -3.04 6.66
CA GLY A 113 2.42 -3.67 7.50
C GLY A 113 1.38 -4.46 6.69
N PHE A 114 0.95 -3.93 5.55
CA PHE A 114 0.07 -4.65 4.63
C PHE A 114 0.74 -5.92 4.08
N TRP A 115 2.02 -5.85 3.70
CA TRP A 115 2.78 -7.02 3.28
C TRP A 115 2.91 -8.08 4.37
N GLY A 116 3.14 -7.65 5.61
CA GLY A 116 3.17 -8.55 6.77
C GLY A 116 1.85 -9.30 6.94
N ILE A 117 0.73 -8.58 6.91
CA ILE A 117 -0.62 -9.15 7.05
C ILE A 117 -0.91 -10.13 5.91
N ILE A 118 -0.79 -9.72 4.65
CA ILE A 118 -1.11 -10.59 3.51
C ILE A 118 -0.23 -11.85 3.48
N LYS A 119 1.06 -11.73 3.77
CA LYS A 119 1.95 -12.90 3.79
C LYS A 119 1.64 -13.86 4.94
N SER A 120 1.37 -13.34 6.13
CA SER A 120 1.11 -14.20 7.30
C SER A 120 -0.23 -14.92 7.20
N GLU A 121 -1.28 -14.25 6.72
CA GLU A 121 -2.63 -14.83 6.68
C GLU A 121 -2.86 -15.65 5.40
N MET A 122 -2.48 -15.13 4.22
CA MET A 122 -2.73 -15.79 2.94
C MET A 122 -2.09 -17.18 2.86
N TYR A 123 -0.83 -17.34 3.27
CA TYR A 123 -0.19 -18.66 3.24
C TYR A 123 -0.80 -19.68 4.22
N GLN A 124 -1.58 -19.23 5.20
CA GLN A 124 -2.33 -20.11 6.11
C GLN A 124 -3.73 -20.43 5.59
N MET A 125 -4.30 -19.53 4.79
CA MET A 125 -5.67 -19.66 4.29
C MET A 125 -5.79 -20.46 2.99
N TYR A 126 -4.70 -20.53 2.20
CA TYR A 126 -4.73 -21.10 0.86
C TYR A 126 -3.68 -22.21 0.70
N ASP A 127 -4.08 -23.28 0.02
CA ASP A 127 -3.15 -24.31 -0.44
C ASP A 127 -2.49 -23.84 -1.75
N ILE A 128 -1.19 -23.57 -1.70
CA ILE A 128 -0.42 -22.97 -2.78
C ILE A 128 0.62 -23.98 -3.27
N SER A 129 0.40 -24.52 -4.46
CA SER A 129 1.25 -25.52 -5.09
C SER A 129 1.99 -25.03 -6.34
N ASP A 130 1.44 -24.01 -7.01
CA ASP A 130 1.96 -23.50 -8.28
C ASP A 130 1.75 -21.99 -8.46
N GLU A 131 2.13 -21.48 -9.64
CA GLU A 131 1.95 -20.06 -9.97
C GLU A 131 0.47 -19.65 -10.04
N THR A 132 -0.39 -20.52 -10.54
CA THR A 132 -1.81 -20.25 -10.75
C THR A 132 -2.53 -20.12 -9.41
N SER A 133 -2.31 -21.08 -8.50
CA SER A 133 -2.85 -21.07 -7.14
C SER A 133 -2.33 -19.86 -6.34
N LEU A 134 -1.03 -19.52 -6.48
CA LEU A 134 -0.50 -18.32 -5.83
C LEU A 134 -1.12 -17.02 -6.38
N ARG A 135 -1.32 -16.90 -7.68
CA ARG A 135 -2.00 -15.74 -8.29
C ARG A 135 -3.45 -15.62 -7.82
N TYR A 136 -4.14 -16.73 -7.73
CA TYR A 136 -5.49 -16.78 -7.19
C TYR A 136 -5.50 -16.35 -5.72
N ALA A 137 -4.68 -16.96 -4.88
CA ALA A 137 -4.58 -16.65 -3.45
C ALA A 137 -4.31 -15.16 -3.19
N ILE A 138 -3.35 -14.56 -3.91
CA ILE A 138 -3.06 -13.11 -3.77
C ILE A 138 -4.29 -12.26 -4.13
N LYS A 139 -4.96 -12.55 -5.23
CA LYS A 139 -6.13 -11.77 -5.68
C LYS A 139 -7.29 -11.90 -4.72
N ASP A 140 -7.60 -13.12 -4.31
CA ASP A 140 -8.72 -13.41 -3.44
C ASP A 140 -8.46 -12.88 -2.02
N TYR A 141 -7.22 -13.01 -1.52
CA TYR A 141 -6.86 -12.42 -0.23
C TYR A 141 -6.96 -10.88 -0.24
N ILE A 142 -6.53 -10.19 -1.32
CA ILE A 142 -6.69 -8.73 -1.41
C ILE A 142 -8.17 -8.34 -1.43
N ARG A 143 -9.05 -9.13 -2.06
CA ARG A 143 -10.50 -8.95 -2.01
C ARG A 143 -11.02 -9.11 -0.58
N PHE A 144 -10.65 -10.21 0.10
CA PHE A 144 -10.99 -10.46 1.49
C PHE A 144 -10.52 -9.33 2.41
N TYR A 145 -9.24 -8.93 2.32
CA TYR A 145 -8.67 -7.82 3.09
C TYR A 145 -9.46 -6.52 2.91
N SER A 146 -9.89 -6.25 1.68
CA SER A 146 -10.57 -5.01 1.34
C SER A 146 -12.02 -4.96 1.80
N HIS A 147 -12.75 -6.08 1.69
CA HIS A 147 -14.21 -6.11 1.82
C HIS A 147 -14.73 -6.92 3.00
N GLU A 148 -13.94 -7.81 3.56
CA GLU A 148 -14.41 -8.77 4.57
C GLU A 148 -13.58 -8.75 5.86
N ARG A 149 -12.27 -8.41 5.77
CA ARG A 149 -11.38 -8.42 6.92
C ARG A 149 -11.58 -7.17 7.80
N PRO A 150 -12.14 -7.31 9.03
CA PRO A 150 -12.31 -6.18 9.93
C PRO A 150 -10.95 -5.69 10.46
N GLN A 151 -10.83 -4.40 10.70
CA GLN A 151 -9.62 -3.79 11.24
C GLN A 151 -9.94 -3.00 12.51
N SER A 152 -9.28 -3.36 13.62
CA SER A 152 -9.51 -2.73 14.93
C SER A 152 -9.31 -1.21 14.91
N ARG A 153 -8.35 -0.71 14.09
CA ARG A 153 -8.13 0.73 13.94
C ARG A 153 -9.31 1.50 13.33
N TYR A 154 -10.26 0.79 12.72
CA TYR A 154 -11.45 1.35 12.09
C TYR A 154 -12.72 0.89 12.81
N ASP A 155 -12.65 0.63 14.12
CA ASP A 155 -13.78 0.12 14.89
C ASP A 155 -14.38 -1.13 14.27
N CYS A 156 -13.51 -2.07 13.89
CA CYS A 156 -13.86 -3.34 13.23
C CYS A 156 -14.54 -3.21 11.85
N LYS A 157 -14.44 -2.05 11.20
CA LYS A 157 -14.84 -1.91 9.80
C LYS A 157 -13.74 -2.38 8.85
N THR A 158 -14.16 -2.76 7.64
CA THR A 158 -13.26 -3.09 6.54
C THR A 158 -12.72 -1.82 5.86
N PRO A 159 -11.60 -1.88 5.14
CA PRO A 159 -11.11 -0.76 4.33
C PRO A 159 -12.16 -0.21 3.35
N TRP A 160 -12.98 -1.09 2.77
CA TRP A 160 -14.05 -0.70 1.85
C TRP A 160 -15.18 0.07 2.54
N GLU A 161 -15.63 -0.38 3.71
CA GLU A 161 -16.67 0.32 4.47
C GLU A 161 -16.22 1.72 4.88
N VAL A 162 -14.96 1.84 5.34
CA VAL A 162 -14.35 3.15 5.66
C VAL A 162 -14.29 4.05 4.43
N ARG A 163 -13.85 3.49 3.29
CA ARG A 163 -13.76 4.21 2.03
C ARG A 163 -15.13 4.68 1.55
N ASN A 164 -16.10 3.80 1.52
CA ASN A 164 -17.44 4.11 1.06
C ASN A 164 -18.10 5.18 1.93
N ALA A 165 -17.97 5.08 3.24
CA ALA A 165 -18.44 6.10 4.17
C ALA A 165 -17.79 7.46 3.94
N ALA A 166 -16.48 7.49 3.63
CA ALA A 166 -15.77 8.74 3.34
C ALA A 166 -16.20 9.38 2.03
N LEU A 167 -16.45 8.58 1.00
CA LEU A 167 -16.87 9.08 -0.32
C LEU A 167 -18.32 9.62 -0.34
N THR A 168 -19.16 9.14 0.57
CA THR A 168 -20.57 9.53 0.68
C THR A 168 -20.81 10.63 1.71
N SER A 169 -19.84 10.94 2.57
CA SER A 169 -19.97 11.93 3.65
C SER A 169 -19.37 13.28 3.28
N LYS A 170 -20.06 14.37 3.64
CA LYS A 170 -19.49 15.73 3.61
C LYS A 170 -18.41 15.94 4.67
N HIS A 171 -18.44 15.15 5.75
CA HIS A 171 -17.51 15.21 6.87
C HIS A 171 -16.99 13.80 7.19
N PRO A 172 -16.03 13.27 6.42
CA PRO A 172 -15.47 11.94 6.67
C PRO A 172 -14.87 11.82 8.06
N LEU A 173 -15.06 10.67 8.70
CA LEU A 173 -14.47 10.39 10.00
C LEU A 173 -12.94 10.38 9.89
N SER A 174 -12.30 10.82 10.96
CA SER A 174 -10.85 10.82 11.10
C SER A 174 -10.42 9.59 11.93
N TYR A 175 -9.42 8.87 11.45
CA TYR A 175 -8.84 7.70 12.14
C TYR A 175 -7.38 8.00 12.51
N PRO A 176 -7.12 8.76 13.59
CA PRO A 176 -5.77 9.12 14.00
C PRO A 176 -4.96 7.86 14.34
N ILE A 177 -3.68 7.86 13.95
CA ILE A 177 -2.77 6.80 14.37
C ILE A 177 -2.36 7.09 15.81
N ALA A 178 -2.63 6.16 16.72
CA ALA A 178 -2.19 6.27 18.10
C ALA A 178 -0.66 6.45 18.17
N LYS A 179 -0.19 7.40 18.98
CA LYS A 179 1.24 7.57 19.21
C LYS A 179 1.80 6.32 19.85
N ASN A 180 2.83 5.74 19.26
CA ASN A 180 3.58 4.67 19.90
C ASN A 180 4.60 5.29 20.85
N ASN A 181 4.33 5.21 22.15
CA ASN A 181 5.18 5.81 23.20
C ASN A 181 6.63 5.31 23.13
N LYS A 182 6.87 4.06 22.71
CA LYS A 182 8.23 3.52 22.53
C LYS A 182 8.96 4.22 21.38
N ILE A 183 8.27 4.49 20.27
CA ILE A 183 8.84 5.23 19.13
C ILE A 183 9.13 6.67 19.52
N GLU A 184 8.24 7.33 20.26
CA GLU A 184 8.45 8.71 20.71
C GLU A 184 9.61 8.80 21.73
N GLN A 185 9.73 7.86 22.66
CA GLN A 185 10.88 7.75 23.56
C GLN A 185 12.19 7.49 22.81
N TYR A 186 12.16 6.68 21.74
CA TYR A 186 13.33 6.43 20.92
C TYR A 186 13.74 7.67 20.12
N LYS A 187 12.78 8.39 19.56
CA LYS A 187 13.05 9.65 18.84
C LYS A 187 13.65 10.71 19.76
N SER A 188 13.16 10.84 21.00
CA SER A 188 13.67 11.83 21.96
C SER A 188 15.15 11.59 22.35
N LYS A 189 15.61 10.34 22.33
CA LYS A 189 17.03 9.99 22.59
C LYS A 189 17.99 10.42 21.49
N TRP A 190 17.48 10.67 20.26
CA TRP A 190 18.30 11.01 19.09
C TRP A 190 18.06 12.43 18.58
N SER A 191 17.27 13.23 19.31
CA SER A 191 16.96 14.62 19.00
C SER A 191 17.77 15.62 19.86
N ALA A 192 18.72 15.11 20.66
CA ALA A 192 19.62 15.89 21.52
C ALA A 192 20.98 16.07 20.83
#